data_8ff0a81fcdd328d4236617b5cae0bc8b
#
_entry.id   8ff0a81fcdd328d4236617b5cae0bc8b
#
_cell.length_a   1.000
_cell.length_b   1.000
_cell.length_c   1.000
_cell.angle_alpha   90.00
_cell.angle_beta   90.00
_cell.angle_gamma   90.00
#
_symmetry.space_group_name_H-M   'P 1'
#
loop_
_entity.id
_entity.type
_entity.pdbx_description
1 polymer ?
#
loop_
_entity_poly.entity_id
_entity_poly.type
_entity_poly.pdbx_seq_one_letter_code
_entity_poly.pdbx_strand_id
1 'polypeptide(L)'
;MKKQLLGAILLAFALFACSDPKAATKDNFESVINKYLLENKDNFSCSYLGNNFPFVDNSGLRKRHFQKYVDLGLLTEETEVKIHQGAFMGQDMKVEINTYDLTELGKEHYKDEQFCFGEPKVKQIIGFTEPVELMGQKVTEVNYELNLENLPNWYKIDTTTNKRIALKLTDNGWVILK
;
A
#
# COMPACT_ATOMS: atom_id res chain seq x y z
N MET A 1 -39.63 62.50 -1.21
CA MET A 1 -38.48 62.04 -2.00
C MET A 1 -38.11 60.67 -1.54
N LYS A 2 -38.59 59.60 -2.24
CA LYS A 2 -38.31 58.21 -1.91
C LYS A 2 -37.19 57.70 -2.82
N LYS A 3 -36.01 57.40 -2.24
CA LYS A 3 -34.91 56.75 -2.98
C LYS A 3 -35.14 55.24 -2.95
N GLN A 4 -35.37 54.63 -4.09
CA GLN A 4 -35.39 53.18 -4.29
C GLN A 4 -33.96 52.72 -4.44
N LEU A 5 -33.50 51.86 -3.52
CA LEU A 5 -32.25 51.07 -3.66
C LEU A 5 -32.60 49.78 -4.44
N LEU A 6 -32.15 49.70 -5.68
CA LEU A 6 -32.12 48.47 -6.42
C LEU A 6 -30.98 47.60 -5.87
N GLY A 7 -31.33 46.55 -5.17
CA GLY A 7 -30.37 45.47 -4.79
C GLY A 7 -30.14 44.56 -5.98
N ALA A 8 -28.93 44.60 -6.54
CA ALA A 8 -28.45 43.62 -7.53
C ALA A 8 -28.10 42.31 -6.82
N ILE A 9 -28.98 41.31 -6.98
CA ILE A 9 -28.68 39.92 -6.56
C ILE A 9 -27.78 39.29 -7.62
N LEU A 10 -26.47 39.21 -7.34
CA LEU A 10 -25.51 38.40 -8.09
C LEU A 10 -25.78 36.93 -7.78
N LEU A 11 -26.51 36.24 -8.66
CA LEU A 11 -26.56 34.78 -8.67
C LEU A 11 -25.19 34.24 -9.11
N ALA A 12 -24.38 33.83 -8.16
CA ALA A 12 -23.19 33.02 -8.41
C ALA A 12 -23.65 31.63 -8.85
N PHE A 13 -23.73 31.40 -10.16
CA PHE A 13 -23.84 30.05 -10.71
C PHE A 13 -22.54 29.32 -10.40
N ALA A 14 -22.54 28.47 -9.37
CA ALA A 14 -21.51 27.46 -9.17
C ALA A 14 -21.59 26.49 -10.36
N LEU A 15 -20.71 26.65 -11.32
CA LEU A 15 -20.46 25.67 -12.38
C LEU A 15 -19.92 24.39 -11.72
N PHE A 16 -20.80 23.48 -11.35
CA PHE A 16 -20.42 22.09 -11.16
C PHE A 16 -19.98 21.59 -12.54
N ALA A 17 -18.69 21.68 -12.81
CA ALA A 17 -18.10 20.99 -13.95
C ALA A 17 -18.32 19.49 -13.70
N CYS A 18 -19.37 18.90 -14.26
CA CYS A 18 -19.48 17.46 -14.41
C CYS A 18 -18.27 17.00 -15.22
N SER A 19 -17.23 16.47 -14.56
CA SER A 19 -16.12 15.88 -15.28
C SER A 19 -16.64 14.64 -16.03
N ASP A 20 -16.38 14.59 -17.34
CA ASP A 20 -16.71 13.40 -18.13
C ASP A 20 -15.96 12.19 -17.58
N PRO A 21 -16.64 11.15 -17.06
CA PRO A 21 -15.99 9.98 -16.50
C PRO A 21 -15.17 9.18 -17.55
N LYS A 22 -15.38 9.46 -18.83
CA LYS A 22 -14.64 8.86 -19.96
C LYS A 22 -13.39 9.64 -20.32
N ALA A 23 -13.23 10.86 -19.84
CA ALA A 23 -12.03 11.65 -20.11
C ALA A 23 -10.79 10.99 -19.46
N ALA A 24 -9.69 10.94 -20.22
CA ALA A 24 -8.41 10.45 -19.70
C ALA A 24 -7.75 11.58 -18.88
N THR A 25 -8.11 11.67 -17.61
CA THR A 25 -7.62 12.68 -16.67
C THR A 25 -7.06 12.03 -15.41
N LYS A 26 -6.14 12.74 -14.74
CA LYS A 26 -5.57 12.28 -13.46
C LYS A 26 -6.67 12.03 -12.43
N ASP A 27 -7.64 12.90 -12.30
CA ASP A 27 -8.72 12.82 -11.33
C ASP A 27 -9.61 11.59 -11.54
N ASN A 28 -9.97 11.28 -12.80
CA ASN A 28 -10.74 10.09 -13.11
C ASN A 28 -9.95 8.82 -12.78
N PHE A 29 -8.67 8.78 -13.13
CA PHE A 29 -7.82 7.63 -12.83
C PHE A 29 -7.60 7.47 -11.33
N GLU A 30 -7.35 8.55 -10.60
CA GLU A 30 -7.22 8.52 -9.14
C GLU A 30 -8.47 7.96 -8.48
N SER A 31 -9.66 8.43 -8.89
CA SER A 31 -10.94 7.95 -8.37
C SER A 31 -11.12 6.44 -8.58
N VAL A 32 -10.85 5.96 -9.80
CA VAL A 32 -10.96 4.52 -10.14
C VAL A 32 -9.95 3.67 -9.37
N ILE A 33 -8.70 4.15 -9.26
CA ILE A 33 -7.64 3.43 -8.55
C ILE A 33 -7.95 3.40 -7.05
N ASN A 34 -8.38 4.51 -6.43
CA ASN A 34 -8.75 4.56 -5.02
C ASN A 34 -9.89 3.59 -4.70
N LYS A 35 -10.91 3.52 -5.55
CA LYS A 35 -11.99 2.54 -5.40
C LYS A 35 -11.45 1.10 -5.41
N TYR A 36 -10.60 0.78 -6.38
CA TYR A 36 -9.97 -0.55 -6.48
C TYR A 36 -9.10 -0.87 -5.26
N LEU A 37 -8.31 0.09 -4.77
CA LEU A 37 -7.47 -0.08 -3.59
C LEU A 37 -8.30 -0.41 -2.35
N LEU A 38 -9.43 0.27 -2.15
CA LEU A 38 -10.33 0.03 -1.02
C LEU A 38 -11.02 -1.34 -1.11
N GLU A 39 -11.47 -1.73 -2.31
CA GLU A 39 -12.09 -3.04 -2.54
C GLU A 39 -11.10 -4.21 -2.35
N ASN A 40 -9.79 -3.94 -2.45
CA ASN A 40 -8.72 -4.93 -2.31
C ASN A 40 -7.73 -4.54 -1.20
N LYS A 41 -8.22 -3.89 -0.14
CA LYS A 41 -7.42 -3.27 0.92
C LYS A 41 -6.32 -4.18 1.46
N ASP A 42 -6.64 -5.43 1.76
CA ASP A 42 -5.71 -6.37 2.40
C ASP A 42 -4.47 -6.67 1.53
N ASN A 43 -4.63 -6.65 0.21
CA ASN A 43 -3.50 -6.85 -0.71
C ASN A 43 -2.45 -5.71 -0.66
N PHE A 44 -2.82 -4.55 -0.11
CA PHE A 44 -1.97 -3.35 -0.09
C PHE A 44 -1.58 -2.93 1.33
N SER A 45 -2.39 -3.21 2.33
CA SER A 45 -2.19 -2.80 3.72
C SER A 45 -1.72 -3.93 4.63
N CYS A 46 -1.81 -5.19 4.20
CA CYS A 46 -1.42 -6.35 4.98
C CYS A 46 -0.09 -6.94 4.50
N SER A 47 0.67 -7.47 5.44
CA SER A 47 1.90 -8.21 5.18
C SER A 47 1.76 -9.60 5.76
N TYR A 48 1.60 -10.59 4.89
CA TYR A 48 1.54 -11.99 5.25
C TYR A 48 2.93 -12.49 5.63
N LEU A 49 3.08 -13.05 6.83
CA LEU A 49 4.32 -13.64 7.32
C LEU A 49 4.34 -15.15 7.15
N GLY A 50 3.18 -15.80 7.24
CA GLY A 50 3.02 -17.24 7.07
C GLY A 50 3.71 -18.07 8.17
N ASN A 51 3.79 -17.54 9.39
CA ASN A 51 4.51 -18.18 10.49
C ASN A 51 3.69 -18.14 11.77
N ASN A 52 3.76 -19.24 12.53
CA ASN A 52 3.37 -19.23 13.92
C ASN A 52 4.54 -18.74 14.76
N PHE A 53 4.25 -17.97 15.79
CA PHE A 53 5.24 -17.50 16.76
C PHE A 53 5.15 -18.29 18.08
N PRO A 54 6.31 -18.57 18.77
CA PRO A 54 7.66 -18.18 18.38
C PRO A 54 8.17 -18.91 17.11
N PHE A 55 8.89 -18.19 16.25
CA PHE A 55 9.47 -18.70 15.01
C PHE A 55 10.98 -18.75 15.10
N VAL A 56 11.60 -19.90 14.75
CA VAL A 56 13.05 -20.11 14.78
C VAL A 56 13.61 -20.11 13.37
N ASP A 57 14.44 -19.14 13.05
CA ASP A 57 15.19 -19.04 11.77
C ASP A 57 16.61 -19.57 11.95
N ASN A 58 16.82 -20.82 11.55
CA ASN A 58 18.14 -21.46 11.55
C ASN A 58 19.02 -21.10 10.34
N SER A 59 18.45 -20.34 9.39
CA SER A 59 19.10 -20.04 8.11
C SER A 59 19.58 -18.60 8.00
N GLY A 60 19.07 -17.71 8.84
CA GLY A 60 19.26 -16.26 8.75
C GLY A 60 18.55 -15.61 7.55
N LEU A 61 17.81 -16.38 6.72
CA LEU A 61 17.18 -15.87 5.50
C LEU A 61 15.99 -14.97 5.81
N ARG A 62 15.35 -15.15 6.96
CA ARG A 62 14.20 -14.35 7.38
C ARG A 62 14.56 -13.06 8.09
N LYS A 63 15.80 -12.91 8.54
CA LYS A 63 16.25 -11.75 9.33
C LYS A 63 15.87 -10.42 8.69
N ARG A 64 16.21 -10.21 7.41
CA ARG A 64 15.87 -8.98 6.70
C ARG A 64 14.36 -8.76 6.55
N HIS A 65 13.59 -9.83 6.43
CA HIS A 65 12.13 -9.74 6.31
C HIS A 65 11.48 -9.35 7.63
N PHE A 66 11.97 -9.90 8.77
CA PHE A 66 11.40 -9.63 10.09
C PHE A 66 11.93 -8.35 10.73
N GLN A 67 13.11 -7.85 10.32
CA GLN A 67 13.74 -6.68 10.93
C GLN A 67 12.80 -5.48 11.03
N LYS A 68 12.03 -5.19 9.99
CA LYS A 68 11.06 -4.07 10.01
C LYS A 68 10.01 -4.20 11.13
N TYR A 69 9.63 -5.42 11.51
CA TYR A 69 8.66 -5.64 12.57
C TYR A 69 9.31 -5.60 13.96
N VAL A 70 10.59 -5.97 14.05
CA VAL A 70 11.41 -5.75 15.26
C VAL A 70 11.58 -4.23 15.47
N ASP A 71 11.93 -3.48 14.43
CA ASP A 71 12.10 -2.02 14.48
C ASP A 71 10.78 -1.29 14.86
N LEU A 72 9.65 -1.86 14.47
CA LEU A 72 8.31 -1.37 14.86
C LEU A 72 7.89 -1.79 16.26
N GLY A 73 8.67 -2.64 16.94
CA GLY A 73 8.33 -3.18 18.26
C GLY A 73 7.19 -4.21 18.25
N LEU A 74 6.91 -4.81 17.09
CA LEU A 74 5.90 -5.86 16.94
C LEU A 74 6.44 -7.26 17.21
N LEU A 75 7.75 -7.45 16.93
CA LEU A 75 8.47 -8.69 17.21
C LEU A 75 9.65 -8.41 18.14
N THR A 76 9.97 -9.41 18.96
CA THR A 76 11.29 -9.55 19.61
C THR A 76 12.20 -10.38 18.71
N GLU A 77 13.53 -10.18 18.81
CA GLU A 77 14.55 -11.02 18.21
C GLU A 77 15.54 -11.46 19.28
N GLU A 78 15.75 -12.76 19.39
CA GLU A 78 16.79 -13.36 20.21
C GLU A 78 17.75 -14.13 19.30
N THR A 79 19.07 -13.87 19.41
CA THR A 79 20.10 -14.52 18.59
C THR A 79 20.96 -15.41 19.44
N GLU A 80 21.04 -16.69 19.10
CA GLU A 80 21.96 -17.68 19.66
C GLU A 80 23.02 -18.03 18.60
N VAL A 81 24.29 -18.09 19.01
CA VAL A 81 25.38 -18.54 18.13
C VAL A 81 25.77 -19.97 18.51
N LYS A 82 25.59 -20.92 17.61
CA LYS A 82 26.02 -22.31 17.76
C LYS A 82 27.30 -22.56 16.95
N ILE A 83 28.27 -23.25 17.57
CA ILE A 83 29.49 -23.67 16.92
C ILE A 83 29.37 -25.16 16.61
N HIS A 84 29.39 -25.50 15.34
CA HIS A 84 29.47 -26.90 14.88
C HIS A 84 30.92 -27.22 14.59
N GLN A 85 31.56 -28.00 15.48
CA GLN A 85 32.96 -28.37 15.37
C GLN A 85 33.17 -29.29 14.18
N GLY A 86 34.20 -28.99 13.37
CA GLY A 86 34.59 -29.81 12.21
C GLY A 86 33.54 -29.93 11.10
N ALA A 87 32.50 -29.13 11.10
CA ALA A 87 31.33 -29.26 10.21
C ALA A 87 31.61 -29.04 8.72
N PHE A 88 32.67 -28.27 8.39
CA PHE A 88 33.05 -28.02 7.01
C PHE A 88 34.56 -28.24 6.81
N MET A 89 34.93 -29.30 6.13
CA MET A 89 36.36 -29.67 5.84
C MET A 89 37.26 -29.66 7.10
N GLY A 90 36.71 -30.05 8.26
CA GLY A 90 37.44 -30.06 9.53
C GLY A 90 37.53 -28.70 10.23
N GLN A 91 36.89 -27.65 9.68
CA GLN A 91 36.82 -26.33 10.28
C GLN A 91 35.50 -26.14 11.05
N ASP A 92 35.57 -25.38 12.13
CA ASP A 92 34.37 -25.01 12.90
C ASP A 92 33.48 -24.05 12.13
N MET A 93 32.19 -24.34 12.09
CA MET A 93 31.18 -23.48 11.46
C MET A 93 30.34 -22.80 12.55
N LYS A 94 30.27 -21.47 12.51
CA LYS A 94 29.37 -20.68 13.33
C LYS A 94 28.03 -20.55 12.63
N VAL A 95 26.94 -20.90 13.32
CA VAL A 95 25.57 -20.75 12.83
C VAL A 95 24.85 -19.82 13.80
N GLU A 96 24.27 -18.74 13.27
CA GLU A 96 23.37 -17.85 13.99
C GLU A 96 21.95 -18.40 13.87
N ILE A 97 21.31 -18.59 15.03
CA ILE A 97 19.91 -19.01 15.12
C ILE A 97 19.15 -17.83 15.70
N ASN A 98 18.20 -17.30 14.92
CA ASN A 98 17.36 -16.19 15.38
C ASN A 98 15.98 -16.72 15.77
N THR A 99 15.53 -16.38 16.97
CA THR A 99 14.17 -16.68 17.44
C THR A 99 13.38 -15.37 17.50
N TYR A 100 12.25 -15.36 16.82
CA TYR A 100 11.33 -14.24 16.80
C TYR A 100 10.06 -14.58 17.56
N ASP A 101 9.57 -13.65 18.38
CA ASP A 101 8.29 -13.80 19.06
C ASP A 101 7.48 -12.49 19.04
N LEU A 102 6.18 -12.62 19.19
CA LEU A 102 5.28 -11.46 19.24
C LEU A 102 5.46 -10.70 20.56
N THR A 103 5.67 -9.39 20.46
CA THR A 103 5.51 -8.50 21.62
C THR A 103 4.03 -8.41 22.02
N GLU A 104 3.70 -7.76 23.14
CA GLU A 104 2.29 -7.49 23.47
C GLU A 104 1.62 -6.66 22.35
N LEU A 105 2.30 -5.63 21.85
CA LEU A 105 1.82 -4.85 20.69
C LEU A 105 1.66 -5.72 19.44
N GLY A 106 2.60 -6.65 19.22
CA GLY A 106 2.52 -7.61 18.12
C GLY A 106 1.29 -8.49 18.20
N LYS A 107 0.98 -9.04 19.38
CA LYS A 107 -0.22 -9.87 19.61
C LYS A 107 -1.53 -9.15 19.32
N GLU A 108 -1.61 -7.85 19.62
CA GLU A 108 -2.80 -7.04 19.34
C GLU A 108 -3.06 -6.87 17.82
N HIS A 109 -2.00 -6.89 17.02
CA HIS A 109 -2.05 -6.58 15.58
C HIS A 109 -1.81 -7.78 14.68
N TYR A 110 -1.34 -8.92 15.20
CA TYR A 110 -1.11 -10.15 14.44
C TYR A 110 -2.37 -10.97 14.34
N LYS A 111 -2.89 -11.12 13.13
CA LYS A 111 -4.12 -11.88 12.91
C LYS A 111 -4.04 -12.59 11.56
N ASP A 112 -4.51 -13.83 11.51
CA ASP A 112 -4.51 -14.65 10.29
C ASP A 112 -3.12 -14.68 9.61
N GLU A 113 -2.06 -14.84 10.42
CA GLU A 113 -0.65 -14.91 10.02
C GLU A 113 -0.13 -13.63 9.31
N GLN A 114 -0.74 -12.48 9.57
CA GLN A 114 -0.38 -11.22 8.93
C GLN A 114 -0.50 -10.02 9.88
N PHE A 115 0.23 -8.96 9.52
CA PHE A 115 0.04 -7.63 10.08
C PHE A 115 -0.64 -6.73 9.05
N CYS A 116 -1.72 -6.04 9.47
CA CYS A 116 -2.46 -5.13 8.61
C CYS A 116 -2.49 -3.73 9.22
N PHE A 117 -2.02 -2.70 8.47
CA PHE A 117 -2.00 -1.33 8.95
C PHE A 117 -2.42 -0.34 7.88
N GLY A 118 -3.20 0.66 8.29
CA GLY A 118 -3.58 1.77 7.46
C GLY A 118 -4.61 1.43 6.37
N GLU A 119 -4.81 2.38 5.49
CA GLU A 119 -5.69 2.30 4.34
C GLU A 119 -4.95 2.73 3.08
N PRO A 120 -4.96 1.90 2.02
CA PRO A 120 -4.25 2.23 0.80
C PRO A 120 -4.95 3.36 0.06
N LYS A 121 -4.16 4.35 -0.39
CA LYS A 121 -4.66 5.50 -1.14
C LYS A 121 -3.65 5.96 -2.17
N VAL A 122 -4.13 6.46 -3.29
CA VAL A 122 -3.30 7.17 -4.26
C VAL A 122 -2.84 8.49 -3.63
N LYS A 123 -1.54 8.67 -3.48
CA LYS A 123 -0.92 9.93 -3.04
C LYS A 123 -0.88 10.93 -4.18
N GLN A 124 -0.52 10.46 -5.38
CA GLN A 124 -0.56 11.26 -6.62
C GLN A 124 -0.50 10.36 -7.86
N ILE A 125 -1.11 10.82 -8.94
CA ILE A 125 -0.88 10.28 -10.28
C ILE A 125 0.37 10.92 -10.86
N ILE A 126 1.43 10.13 -11.04
CA ILE A 126 2.70 10.59 -11.64
C ILE A 126 2.45 10.92 -13.11
N GLY A 127 1.88 9.96 -13.86
CA GLY A 127 1.58 10.11 -15.26
C GLY A 127 0.81 8.91 -15.80
N PHE A 128 0.42 9.00 -17.07
CA PHE A 128 -0.23 7.92 -17.78
C PHE A 128 0.12 7.97 -19.28
N THR A 129 0.00 6.82 -19.94
CA THR A 129 0.20 6.74 -21.39
C THR A 129 -1.01 7.30 -22.14
N GLU A 130 -0.78 7.87 -23.34
CA GLU A 130 -1.87 8.18 -24.25
C GLU A 130 -2.73 6.92 -24.45
N PRO A 131 -4.08 7.02 -24.29
CA PRO A 131 -4.93 5.85 -24.49
C PRO A 131 -4.86 5.32 -25.92
N VAL A 132 -4.59 4.02 -26.05
CA VAL A 132 -4.50 3.32 -27.34
C VAL A 132 -5.60 2.28 -27.47
N GLU A 133 -5.98 1.95 -28.69
CA GLU A 133 -6.92 0.87 -28.96
C GLU A 133 -6.18 -0.46 -29.03
N LEU A 134 -6.58 -1.41 -28.17
CA LEU A 134 -6.03 -2.76 -28.13
C LEU A 134 -7.20 -3.76 -28.15
N MET A 135 -7.26 -4.60 -29.17
CA MET A 135 -8.34 -5.60 -29.33
C MET A 135 -9.76 -5.02 -29.22
N GLY A 136 -10.00 -3.83 -29.82
CA GLY A 136 -11.29 -3.15 -29.77
C GLY A 136 -11.63 -2.49 -28.42
N GLN A 137 -10.66 -2.40 -27.50
CA GLN A 137 -10.81 -1.71 -26.22
C GLN A 137 -9.80 -0.56 -26.10
N LYS A 138 -10.23 0.60 -25.64
CA LYS A 138 -9.34 1.71 -25.34
C LYS A 138 -8.68 1.48 -23.99
N VAL A 139 -7.34 1.40 -23.96
CA VAL A 139 -6.56 1.09 -22.76
C VAL A 139 -5.48 2.14 -22.51
N THR A 140 -5.11 2.33 -21.24
CA THR A 140 -4.00 3.18 -20.80
C THR A 140 -3.29 2.54 -19.62
N GLU A 141 -2.00 2.86 -19.45
CA GLU A 141 -1.23 2.51 -18.25
C GLU A 141 -1.03 3.75 -17.40
N VAL A 142 -1.31 3.64 -16.11
CA VAL A 142 -1.19 4.73 -15.13
C VAL A 142 -0.10 4.41 -14.14
N ASN A 143 0.85 5.35 -13.96
CA ASN A 143 1.88 5.31 -12.93
C ASN A 143 1.43 6.22 -11.78
N TYR A 144 1.46 5.71 -10.55
CA TYR A 144 1.02 6.43 -9.38
C TYR A 144 1.85 6.10 -8.15
N GLU A 145 1.88 7.03 -7.20
CA GLU A 145 2.37 6.77 -5.85
C GLU A 145 1.22 6.29 -4.98
N LEU A 146 1.40 5.11 -4.38
CA LEU A 146 0.56 4.57 -3.32
C LEU A 146 1.13 4.99 -1.97
N ASN A 147 0.28 5.36 -1.04
CA ASN A 147 0.60 5.55 0.38
C ASN A 147 -0.44 4.83 1.24
N LEU A 148 -0.07 4.54 2.51
CA LEU A 148 -1.03 4.10 3.53
C LEU A 148 -1.39 5.29 4.41
N GLU A 149 -2.67 5.60 4.53
CA GLU A 149 -3.22 6.60 5.46
C GLU A 149 -3.75 5.91 6.73
N ASN A 150 -4.12 6.70 7.74
CA ASN A 150 -4.68 6.20 9.00
C ASN A 150 -3.79 5.17 9.72
N LEU A 151 -2.47 5.35 9.62
CA LEU A 151 -1.50 4.52 10.33
C LEU A 151 -1.50 4.85 11.83
N PRO A 152 -1.24 3.86 12.71
CA PRO A 152 -1.04 4.12 14.13
C PRO A 152 0.12 5.11 14.37
N ASN A 153 0.05 5.91 15.42
CA ASN A 153 1.05 6.94 15.74
C ASN A 153 2.48 6.39 15.95
N TRP A 154 2.60 5.13 16.34
CA TRP A 154 3.88 4.46 16.52
C TRP A 154 4.47 3.91 15.20
N TYR A 155 3.68 3.81 14.13
CA TYR A 155 4.15 3.34 12.83
C TYR A 155 4.96 4.43 12.14
N LYS A 156 6.29 4.29 12.09
CA LYS A 156 7.21 5.34 11.62
C LYS A 156 7.88 5.04 10.27
N ILE A 157 7.48 3.96 9.62
CA ILE A 157 8.04 3.56 8.33
C ILE A 157 7.30 4.31 7.21
N ASP A 158 8.05 4.85 6.24
CA ASP A 158 7.48 5.42 5.02
C ASP A 158 6.84 4.29 4.19
N THR A 159 5.58 4.47 3.87
CA THR A 159 4.79 3.51 3.10
C THR A 159 4.63 3.89 1.63
N THR A 160 5.23 5.01 1.20
CA THR A 160 5.14 5.49 -0.17
C THR A 160 5.82 4.53 -1.15
N THR A 161 5.07 4.05 -2.13
CA THR A 161 5.57 3.14 -3.17
C THR A 161 5.06 3.52 -4.54
N ASN A 162 5.93 3.43 -5.57
CA ASN A 162 5.52 3.61 -6.95
C ASN A 162 4.84 2.34 -7.47
N LYS A 163 3.69 2.53 -8.07
CA LYS A 163 2.86 1.47 -8.64
C LYS A 163 2.47 1.79 -10.07
N ARG A 164 2.13 0.75 -10.81
CA ARG A 164 1.64 0.81 -12.18
C ARG A 164 0.41 -0.06 -12.32
N ILE A 165 -0.58 0.43 -13.05
CA ILE A 165 -1.82 -0.28 -13.29
C ILE A 165 -2.38 0.05 -14.65
N ALA A 166 -2.94 -0.96 -15.33
CA ALA A 166 -3.62 -0.76 -16.60
C ALA A 166 -5.12 -0.53 -16.38
N LEU A 167 -5.68 0.42 -17.14
CA LEU A 167 -7.10 0.70 -17.17
C LEU A 167 -7.65 0.53 -18.58
N LYS A 168 -8.94 0.16 -18.66
CA LYS A 168 -9.70 0.14 -19.90
C LYS A 168 -10.93 1.03 -19.82
N LEU A 169 -11.28 1.65 -20.94
CA LEU A 169 -12.48 2.44 -21.07
C LEU A 169 -13.69 1.55 -21.35
N THR A 170 -14.76 1.80 -20.61
CA THR A 170 -16.09 1.20 -20.78
C THR A 170 -17.15 2.25 -21.07
N ASP A 171 -18.38 1.84 -21.29
CA ASP A 171 -19.51 2.79 -21.49
C ASP A 171 -19.74 3.69 -20.30
N ASN A 172 -19.35 3.25 -19.08
CA ASN A 172 -19.54 3.98 -17.82
C ASN A 172 -18.28 4.71 -17.33
N GLY A 173 -17.19 4.74 -18.14
CA GLY A 173 -15.91 5.33 -17.78
C GLY A 173 -14.79 4.30 -17.63
N TRP A 174 -13.69 4.72 -17.04
CA TRP A 174 -12.50 3.88 -16.86
C TRP A 174 -12.70 2.84 -15.74
N VAL A 175 -12.12 1.66 -15.95
CA VAL A 175 -12.08 0.56 -14.94
C VAL A 175 -10.71 -0.11 -14.98
N ILE A 176 -10.33 -0.81 -13.91
CA ILE A 176 -9.10 -1.59 -13.87
C ILE A 176 -9.18 -2.74 -14.89
N LEU A 177 -8.12 -2.88 -15.69
CA LEU A 177 -7.96 -4.02 -16.60
C LEU A 177 -7.49 -5.22 -15.75
N LYS A 178 -8.34 -6.23 -15.65
CA LYS A 178 -8.05 -7.51 -14.97
C LYS A 178 -7.61 -8.54 -15.99
#